data_0cc092f2fef1c652c05da345b61519d4
#
_entry.id   0cc092f2fef1c652c05da345b61519d4
#
_cell.length_a   1.000
_cell.length_b   1.000
_cell.length_c   1.000
_cell.angle_alpha   90.00
_cell.angle_beta   90.00
_cell.angle_gamma   90.00
#
_symmetry.space_group_name_H-M   'P 1'
#
loop_
_entity.id
_entity.type
_entity.pdbx_description
1 polymer ?
#
loop_
_entity_poly.entity_id
_entity_poly.type
_entity_poly.pdbx_seq_one_letter_code
_entity_poly.pdbx_strand_id
1 'polypeptide(L)'
;MGMKKRNSFNPNIFKGVAHRGLHDDKRFENSLSAFKNAIDHDFCFELDIHLTTDNQLVVCHDFDLKRVTGKEGIIEELDSKTLRENYKLLDGEDIPT
;
A
#
# COMPACT_ATOMS: atom_id res chain seq x y z
N MET A 1 9.77 -5.89 -1.20
CA MET A 1 9.99 -5.28 -1.07
C MET A 1 10.76 -4.48 -0.76
N GLY A 2 10.83 -4.24 -0.69
CA GLY A 2 11.49 -3.70 -0.51
C GLY A 2 12.42 -3.14 0.03
N MET A 3 12.75 -3.10 0.62
CA MET A 3 13.66 -2.62 1.13
C MET A 3 14.73 -3.20 0.91
N LYS A 4 14.76 -3.62 0.27
CA LYS A 4 15.62 -4.03 0.00
C LYS A 4 16.60 -4.05 0.17
N LYS A 5 16.98 -4.28 0.06
CA LYS A 5 18.01 -4.45 0.11
C LYS A 5 18.86 -3.58 0.45
N ARG A 6 18.81 -3.22 1.23
CA ARG A 6 19.64 -2.39 1.65
C ARG A 6 20.76 -3.05 2.21
N ASN A 7 21.70 -3.25 1.53
CA ASN A 7 22.87 -3.82 1.99
C ASN A 7 23.50 -3.10 3.09
N SER A 8 23.23 -1.84 3.15
CA SER A 8 23.94 -0.97 4.06
C SER A 8 22.99 -0.27 5.00
N PHE A 9 22.03 -1.01 5.53
CA PHE A 9 21.12 -0.43 6.49
C PHE A 9 21.92 0.10 7.67
N ASN A 10 21.77 1.37 7.93
CA ASN A 10 22.48 2.03 9.03
C ASN A 10 21.46 2.47 10.07
N PRO A 11 21.46 1.82 11.26
CA PRO A 11 20.49 2.18 12.30
C PRO A 11 20.57 3.63 12.73
N ASN A 12 21.70 4.29 12.53
CA ASN A 12 21.85 5.68 12.95
C ASN A 12 21.03 6.64 12.08
N ILE A 13 20.64 6.21 10.88
CA ILE A 13 19.80 7.05 10.02
C ILE A 13 18.37 6.50 9.92
N PHE A 14 18.09 5.39 10.59
CA PHE A 14 16.75 4.83 10.58
C PHE A 14 15.86 5.66 11.50
N LYS A 15 14.79 6.19 10.99
CA LYS A 15 13.89 7.07 11.72
C LYS A 15 12.65 6.38 12.27
N GLY A 16 12.38 5.17 11.85
CA GLY A 16 11.25 4.42 12.34
C GLY A 16 10.53 3.67 11.25
N VAL A 17 9.36 3.16 11.57
CA VAL A 17 8.53 2.41 10.64
C VAL A 17 7.28 3.23 10.34
N ALA A 18 7.05 3.50 9.07
CA ALA A 18 5.85 4.22 8.65
C ALA A 18 4.72 3.21 8.43
N HIS A 19 3.75 3.22 9.30
CA HIS A 19 2.59 2.34 9.23
C HIS A 19 1.80 2.66 7.97
N ARG A 20 1.59 1.67 7.10
CA ARG A 20 0.91 1.83 5.80
C ARG A 20 1.60 2.86 4.89
N GLY A 21 2.90 2.99 5.04
CA GLY A 21 3.68 4.02 4.35
C GLY A 21 3.63 5.34 5.11
N LEU A 22 4.43 6.30 4.68
CA LEU A 22 4.42 7.62 5.29
C LEU A 22 3.33 8.45 4.59
N HIS A 23 2.08 8.21 5.01
CA HIS A 23 0.92 8.82 4.39
C HIS A 23 0.54 10.13 5.11
N ASP A 24 -0.14 10.99 4.39
CA ASP A 24 -0.58 12.27 4.91
C ASP A 24 -1.76 12.77 4.04
N ASP A 25 -2.05 14.07 4.08
CA ASP A 25 -3.15 14.65 3.31
C ASP A 25 -2.97 14.48 1.80
N LYS A 26 -1.73 14.32 1.34
CA LYS A 26 -1.40 14.27 -0.07
C LYS A 26 -1.05 12.85 -0.55
N ARG A 27 -0.75 11.96 0.39
CA ARG A 27 -0.29 10.61 0.07
C ARG A 27 -1.13 9.62 0.85
N PHE A 28 -1.94 8.88 0.14
CA PHE A 28 -2.89 7.98 0.78
C PHE A 28 -2.16 6.78 1.42
N GLU A 29 -2.73 6.24 2.48
CA GLU A 29 -2.15 5.07 3.14
C GLU A 29 -2.02 3.90 2.15
N ASN A 30 -1.00 3.07 2.32
CA ASN A 30 -0.74 1.90 1.48
C ASN A 30 -0.71 2.24 -0.02
N SER A 31 -0.30 3.45 -0.38
CA SER A 31 -0.15 3.84 -1.77
C SER A 31 1.33 3.88 -2.12
N LEU A 32 1.63 3.82 -3.41
CA LEU A 32 3.03 3.91 -3.85
C LEU A 32 3.65 5.24 -3.46
N SER A 33 2.88 6.32 -3.49
CA SER A 33 3.40 7.62 -3.08
C SER A 33 3.72 7.67 -1.59
N ALA A 34 2.92 7.00 -0.75
CA ALA A 34 3.21 6.92 0.68
C ALA A 34 4.48 6.11 0.94
N PHE A 35 4.67 5.01 0.23
CA PHE A 35 5.87 4.19 0.38
C PHE A 35 7.11 4.94 -0.08
N LYS A 36 7.01 5.64 -1.21
CA LYS A 36 8.11 6.44 -1.71
C LYS A 36 8.45 7.55 -0.73
N ASN A 37 7.45 8.18 -0.13
CA ASN A 37 7.68 9.23 0.85
C ASN A 37 8.41 8.68 2.08
N ALA A 38 8.07 7.46 2.50
CA ALA A 38 8.78 6.82 3.61
C ALA A 38 10.25 6.62 3.27
N ILE A 39 10.54 6.11 2.09
CA ILE A 39 11.92 5.90 1.65
C ILE A 39 12.68 7.21 1.60
N ASP A 40 12.08 8.26 1.06
CA ASP A 40 12.73 9.57 0.93
C ASP A 40 13.06 10.20 2.28
N HIS A 41 12.37 9.77 3.35
CA HIS A 41 12.57 10.31 4.69
C HIS A 41 13.29 9.32 5.62
N ASP A 42 13.89 8.28 5.06
CA ASP A 42 14.66 7.28 5.80
C ASP A 42 13.83 6.46 6.78
N PHE A 43 12.56 6.25 6.47
CA PHE A 43 11.74 5.33 7.22
C PHE A 43 11.67 3.99 6.49
N CYS A 44 11.64 2.91 7.25
CA CYS A 44 11.09 1.67 6.74
C CYS A 44 9.59 1.86 6.67
N PHE A 45 8.88 1.02 5.95
CA PHE A 45 7.43 1.12 5.94
C PHE A 45 6.82 -0.26 6.12
N GLU A 46 5.63 -0.23 6.68
CA GLU A 46 4.82 -1.42 6.85
C GLU A 46 3.72 -1.36 5.81
N LEU A 47 3.35 -2.50 5.28
CA LEU A 47 2.22 -2.58 4.39
C LEU A 47 1.36 -3.79 4.76
N ASP A 48 0.11 -3.75 4.35
CA ASP A 48 -0.85 -4.80 4.62
C ASP A 48 -1.25 -5.44 3.30
N ILE A 49 -1.35 -6.76 3.27
CA ILE A 49 -1.66 -7.46 2.03
C ILE A 49 -2.87 -8.38 2.18
N HIS A 50 -3.59 -8.54 1.08
CA HIS A 50 -4.67 -9.50 0.93
C HIS A 50 -4.50 -10.22 -0.39
N LEU A 51 -5.20 -11.34 -0.55
CA LEU A 51 -5.17 -12.08 -1.81
C LEU A 51 -6.52 -11.99 -2.50
N THR A 52 -6.47 -11.80 -3.80
CA THR A 52 -7.66 -11.88 -4.65
C THR A 52 -8.04 -13.33 -4.89
N THR A 53 -9.16 -13.56 -5.58
CA THR A 53 -9.61 -14.91 -5.89
C THR A 53 -8.62 -15.68 -6.78
N ASP A 54 -7.84 -14.96 -7.57
CA ASP A 54 -6.82 -15.55 -8.44
C ASP A 54 -5.43 -15.50 -7.79
N ASN A 55 -5.37 -15.37 -6.46
CA ASN A 55 -4.14 -15.42 -5.67
C ASN A 55 -3.12 -14.36 -6.00
N GLN A 56 -3.58 -13.17 -6.39
CA GLN A 56 -2.69 -12.02 -6.58
C GLN A 56 -2.67 -11.19 -5.32
N LEU A 57 -1.50 -10.66 -4.98
CA LEU A 57 -1.34 -9.81 -3.81
C LEU A 57 -1.93 -8.43 -4.06
N VAL A 58 -2.60 -7.90 -3.04
CA VAL A 58 -3.15 -6.54 -3.08
C VAL A 58 -2.75 -5.85 -1.79
N VAL A 59 -2.26 -4.63 -1.87
CA VAL A 59 -1.82 -3.87 -0.71
C VAL A 59 -2.97 -3.00 -0.22
N CYS A 60 -3.56 -3.40 0.91
CA CYS A 60 -4.68 -2.68 1.50
C CYS A 60 -4.87 -3.20 2.92
N HIS A 61 -5.22 -2.32 3.85
CA HIS A 61 -5.41 -2.73 5.24
C HIS A 61 -6.75 -3.46 5.44
N ASP A 62 -7.83 -2.87 4.95
CA ASP A 62 -9.17 -3.41 5.19
C ASP A 62 -9.47 -4.58 4.27
N PHE A 63 -10.36 -5.48 4.70
CA PHE A 63 -10.85 -6.55 3.83
C PHE A 63 -11.73 -6.00 2.71
N ASP A 64 -12.50 -4.92 2.98
CA ASP A 64 -13.31 -4.32 1.95
C ASP A 64 -12.67 -3.02 1.47
N LEU A 65 -13.13 -2.54 0.32
CA LEU A 65 -12.51 -1.44 -0.37
C LEU A 65 -13.21 -0.10 -0.14
N LYS A 66 -14.29 -0.08 0.64
CA LYS A 66 -15.14 1.11 0.74
C LYS A 66 -14.40 2.32 1.30
N ARG A 67 -13.66 2.14 2.38
CA ARG A 67 -13.00 3.26 3.05
C ARG A 67 -11.95 3.92 2.17
N VAL A 68 -11.18 3.12 1.45
CA VAL A 68 -10.03 3.64 0.70
C VAL A 68 -10.36 3.99 -0.75
N THR A 69 -11.47 3.48 -1.30
CA THR A 69 -11.85 3.74 -2.69
C THR A 69 -13.21 4.43 -2.83
N GLY A 70 -14.01 4.43 -1.78
CA GLY A 70 -15.38 4.97 -1.84
C GLY A 70 -16.39 4.01 -2.46
N LYS A 71 -15.95 2.84 -2.91
CA LYS A 71 -16.80 1.89 -3.60
C LYS A 71 -16.73 0.54 -2.89
N GLU A 72 -17.87 -0.07 -2.63
CA GLU A 72 -17.94 -1.34 -1.90
C GLU A 72 -17.33 -2.48 -2.70
N GLY A 73 -16.70 -3.39 -2.02
CA GLY A 73 -16.12 -4.60 -2.60
C GLY A 73 -15.25 -5.29 -1.57
N ILE A 74 -15.24 -6.62 -1.60
CA ILE A 74 -14.43 -7.45 -0.72
C ILE A 74 -13.27 -7.98 -1.54
N ILE A 75 -12.04 -7.67 -1.14
CA ILE A 75 -10.85 -8.01 -1.92
C ILE A 75 -10.79 -9.51 -2.23
N GLU A 76 -11.08 -10.33 -1.22
CA GLU A 76 -10.95 -11.79 -1.37
C GLU A 76 -12.06 -12.42 -2.19
N GLU A 77 -13.05 -11.62 -2.60
CA GLU A 77 -14.14 -12.06 -3.47
C GLU A 77 -13.99 -11.54 -4.89
N LEU A 78 -12.92 -10.80 -5.18
CA LEU A 78 -12.68 -10.20 -6.49
C LEU A 78 -11.43 -10.80 -7.12
N ASP A 79 -11.42 -10.89 -8.45
CA ASP A 79 -10.19 -11.22 -9.14
C ASP A 79 -9.37 -9.94 -9.37
N SER A 80 -8.10 -10.11 -9.68
CA SER A 80 -7.19 -8.99 -9.78
C SER A 80 -7.55 -8.04 -10.92
N LYS A 81 -8.07 -8.57 -12.02
CA LYS A 81 -8.44 -7.74 -13.16
C LYS A 81 -9.64 -6.85 -12.82
N THR A 82 -10.67 -7.43 -12.22
CA THR A 82 -11.86 -6.68 -11.83
C THR A 82 -11.50 -5.60 -10.80
N LEU A 83 -10.66 -5.95 -9.85
CA LEU A 83 -10.21 -5.00 -8.84
C LEU A 83 -9.46 -3.84 -9.49
N ARG A 84 -8.51 -4.15 -10.36
CA ARG A 84 -7.68 -3.15 -10.99
C ARG A 84 -8.47 -2.21 -11.91
N GLU A 85 -9.48 -2.76 -12.59
CA GLU A 85 -10.26 -1.97 -13.54
C GLU A 85 -11.34 -1.12 -12.89
N ASN A 86 -11.81 -1.51 -11.72
CA ASN A 86 -12.98 -0.88 -11.11
C ASN A 86 -12.71 -0.10 -9.83
N TYR A 87 -11.52 -0.22 -9.25
CA TYR A 87 -11.22 0.39 -7.96
C TYR A 87 -9.96 1.25 -8.02
N LYS A 88 -10.06 2.46 -7.52
CA LYS A 88 -8.93 3.38 -7.38
C LYS A 88 -8.96 3.94 -5.97
N LEU A 89 -7.81 4.23 -5.40
CA LEU A 89 -7.75 4.96 -4.15
C LEU A 89 -8.43 6.31 -4.30
N LEU A 90 -8.84 6.88 -3.18
CA LEU A 90 -9.58 8.15 -3.21
C LEU A 90 -8.80 9.28 -3.87
N ASP A 91 -7.48 9.21 -3.87
CA ASP A 91 -6.64 10.21 -4.53
C ASP A 91 -6.40 9.90 -6.02
N GLY A 92 -7.00 8.84 -6.53
CA GLY A 92 -6.88 8.47 -7.93
C GLY A 92 -5.76 7.50 -8.26
N GLU A 93 -4.90 7.18 -7.29
CA GLU A 93 -3.83 6.20 -7.52
C GLU A 93 -4.39 4.80 -7.61
N ASP A 94 -3.66 3.92 -8.27
CA ASP A 94 -3.99 2.50 -8.27
C ASP A 94 -3.70 1.89 -6.91
N ILE A 95 -4.48 0.87 -6.55
CA ILE A 95 -4.17 0.06 -5.37
C ILE A 95 -2.95 -0.78 -5.73
N PRO A 96 -1.87 -0.73 -4.93
CA PRO A 96 -0.67 -1.49 -5.27
C PRO A 96 -0.92 -2.99 -5.25
N THR A 97 -0.29 -3.67 -6.18
CA THR A 97 -0.38 -5.13 -6.28
C THR A 97 0.99 -5.77 -6.43
#